data_ec10a60ee4a67d2da9ac564db9fd63af
#
_entry.id   ec10a60ee4a67d2da9ac564db9fd63af
#
_cell.length_a   1.000
_cell.length_b   1.000
_cell.length_c   1.000
_cell.angle_alpha   90.00
_cell.angle_beta   90.00
_cell.angle_gamma   90.00
#
_symmetry.space_group_name_H-M   'P 1'
#
loop_
_entity.id
_entity.type
_entity.pdbx_description
1 polymer ?
#
loop_
_entity_poly.entity_id
_entity_poly.type
_entity_poly.pdbx_seq_one_letter_code
_entity_poly.pdbx_strand_id
1 'polypeptide(L)'
;MPVQIFTSIGIIDPGYNNKMRKRLRRLERIWVDWPTYFITTCTFKRRPILASNEVARILADEWCDAHNRHGWIIGRYVIMPDHVHFFCRAELDAKKLSVFMRAWKQWTSKRIARELNFSGTVWQEQFFDHVLRSSESYSQKWDYVRQNPVRAGLVASADEWQWQGEVESLML
;
A
#
# COMPACT_ATOMS: atom_id res chain seq x y z
N MET A 1 -36.48 7.86 -1.62
CA MET A 1 -35.11 7.71 -2.16
C MET A 1 -34.57 6.38 -1.70
N PRO A 2 -34.37 5.38 -2.56
CA PRO A 2 -33.84 4.10 -2.11
C PRO A 2 -32.34 4.21 -1.87
N VAL A 3 -31.92 3.79 -0.69
CA VAL A 3 -30.50 3.62 -0.33
C VAL A 3 -29.98 2.46 -1.17
N GLN A 4 -29.08 2.73 -2.10
CA GLN A 4 -28.38 1.69 -2.84
C GLN A 4 -27.42 0.98 -1.87
N ILE A 5 -27.74 -0.27 -1.57
CA ILE A 5 -26.85 -1.20 -0.90
C ILE A 5 -25.76 -1.57 -1.91
N PHE A 6 -24.56 -0.98 -1.74
CA PHE A 6 -23.38 -1.41 -2.48
C PHE A 6 -23.00 -2.81 -2.01
N THR A 7 -23.47 -3.82 -2.74
CA THR A 7 -22.91 -5.17 -2.62
C THR A 7 -21.45 -5.12 -3.02
N SER A 8 -20.59 -5.43 -2.07
CA SER A 8 -19.14 -5.51 -2.19
C SER A 8 -18.76 -6.56 -3.25
N ILE A 9 -18.61 -6.11 -4.50
CA ILE A 9 -17.95 -6.93 -5.53
C ILE A 9 -16.47 -6.85 -5.22
N GLY A 10 -15.96 -7.88 -4.53
CA GLY A 10 -14.54 -8.04 -4.27
C GLY A 10 -13.79 -8.23 -5.58
N ILE A 11 -13.31 -7.13 -6.16
CA ILE A 11 -12.38 -7.20 -7.29
C ILE A 11 -11.04 -7.62 -6.71
N ILE A 12 -10.77 -8.91 -6.83
CA ILE A 12 -9.49 -9.52 -6.49
C ILE A 12 -8.49 -9.00 -7.55
N ASP A 13 -7.47 -8.26 -7.12
CA ASP A 13 -6.28 -8.06 -7.94
C ASP A 13 -5.82 -9.44 -8.43
N PRO A 14 -5.75 -9.72 -9.76
CA PRO A 14 -5.37 -11.03 -10.28
C PRO A 14 -3.98 -11.50 -9.80
N GLY A 15 -3.16 -10.60 -9.26
CA GLY A 15 -1.89 -10.92 -8.60
C GLY A 15 -2.02 -11.28 -7.13
N TYR A 16 -3.19 -11.09 -6.51
CA TYR A 16 -3.41 -11.39 -5.09
C TYR A 16 -4.34 -12.61 -4.93
N ASN A 17 -3.75 -13.80 -5.00
CA ASN A 17 -4.49 -15.04 -4.83
C ASN A 17 -4.70 -15.33 -3.33
N ASN A 18 -5.93 -15.23 -2.85
CA ASN A 18 -6.34 -15.42 -1.46
C ASN A 18 -6.18 -16.90 -0.96
N LYS A 19 -5.63 -17.80 -1.77
CA LYS A 19 -5.41 -19.21 -1.42
C LYS A 19 -4.10 -19.50 -0.69
N MET A 20 -3.21 -18.55 -0.49
CA MET A 20 -1.92 -18.81 0.18
C MET A 20 -1.94 -18.42 1.65
N ARG A 21 -2.56 -19.24 2.50
CA ARG A 21 -2.27 -19.33 3.95
C ARG A 21 -0.87 -19.90 4.26
N LYS A 22 0.02 -20.01 3.28
CA LYS A 22 1.41 -20.36 3.52
C LYS A 22 2.19 -19.06 3.75
N ARG A 23 2.92 -18.98 4.86
CA ARG A 23 3.90 -17.92 5.11
C ARG A 23 4.74 -17.74 3.85
N LEU A 24 4.57 -16.60 3.18
CA LEU A 24 5.43 -16.22 2.07
C LEU A 24 6.86 -16.17 2.60
N ARG A 25 7.74 -16.99 2.05
CA ARG A 25 9.18 -16.91 2.34
C ARG A 25 9.68 -15.60 1.75
N ARG A 26 9.96 -14.62 2.60
CA ARG A 26 10.67 -13.41 2.17
C ARG A 26 12.09 -13.79 1.79
N LEU A 27 12.52 -13.29 0.64
CA LEU A 27 13.92 -13.47 0.21
C LEU A 27 14.82 -12.72 1.20
N GLU A 28 15.57 -13.42 2.01
CA GLU A 28 16.50 -12.82 2.97
C GLU A 28 17.80 -12.30 2.32
N ARG A 29 18.07 -12.70 1.07
CA ARG A 29 19.22 -12.26 0.28
C ARG A 29 18.78 -11.84 -1.11
N ILE A 30 18.88 -10.55 -1.40
CA ILE A 30 18.63 -9.96 -2.71
C ILE A 30 19.98 -9.48 -3.23
N TRP A 31 20.36 -9.99 -4.42
CA TRP A 31 21.62 -9.68 -5.09
C TRP A 31 21.56 -8.41 -5.95
N VAL A 32 20.65 -7.48 -5.65
CA VAL A 32 20.48 -6.22 -6.35
C VAL A 32 20.91 -5.11 -5.40
N ASP A 33 21.85 -4.29 -5.83
CA ASP A 33 22.17 -3.05 -5.13
C ASP A 33 20.91 -2.18 -5.14
N TRP A 34 20.32 -1.86 -4.00
CA TRP A 34 19.13 -1.02 -3.85
C TRP A 34 17.80 -1.63 -4.37
N PRO A 35 17.35 -2.74 -3.83
CA PRO A 35 16.11 -3.37 -4.29
C PRO A 35 14.89 -2.48 -4.02
N THR A 36 14.10 -2.26 -5.07
CA THR A 36 12.80 -1.60 -4.96
C THR A 36 11.73 -2.66 -4.72
N TYR A 37 10.92 -2.44 -3.72
CA TYR A 37 9.79 -3.30 -3.36
C TYR A 37 8.48 -2.68 -3.80
N PHE A 38 7.60 -3.51 -4.31
CA PHE A 38 6.19 -3.23 -4.45
C PHE A 38 5.44 -3.87 -3.30
N ILE A 39 4.71 -3.07 -2.53
CA ILE A 39 4.00 -3.49 -1.33
C ILE A 39 2.49 -3.40 -1.55
N THR A 40 1.76 -4.41 -1.10
CA THR A 40 0.30 -4.35 -0.97
C THR A 40 -0.10 -4.75 0.45
N THR A 41 -0.91 -3.94 1.11
CA THR A 41 -1.49 -4.29 2.40
C THR A 41 -2.97 -3.90 2.47
N CYS A 42 -3.77 -4.78 3.05
CA CYS A 42 -5.22 -4.65 3.09
C CYS A 42 -5.72 -4.32 4.48
N THR A 43 -6.87 -3.67 4.55
CA THR A 43 -7.60 -3.53 5.81
C THR A 43 -8.12 -4.86 6.31
N PHE A 44 -8.30 -4.95 7.61
CA PHE A 44 -8.89 -6.14 8.24
C PHE A 44 -10.32 -6.36 7.71
N LYS A 45 -10.58 -7.59 7.22
CA LYS A 45 -11.83 -7.96 6.56
C LYS A 45 -12.20 -7.09 5.35
N ARG A 46 -11.20 -6.49 4.70
CA ARG A 46 -11.39 -5.67 3.48
C ARG A 46 -12.38 -4.51 3.67
N ARG A 47 -12.40 -3.88 4.83
CA ARG A 47 -13.29 -2.76 5.11
C ARG A 47 -12.86 -1.51 4.33
N PRO A 48 -13.79 -0.82 3.64
CA PRO A 48 -13.49 0.32 2.77
C PRO A 48 -13.37 1.63 3.57
N ILE A 49 -12.32 1.77 4.39
CA ILE A 49 -12.12 2.89 5.31
C ILE A 49 -10.96 3.82 4.93
N LEU A 50 -10.24 3.54 3.84
CA LEU A 50 -8.99 4.26 3.54
C LEU A 50 -9.15 5.44 2.58
N ALA A 51 -10.12 5.39 1.65
CA ALA A 51 -10.28 6.40 0.62
C ALA A 51 -11.01 7.66 1.16
N SER A 52 -10.31 8.41 2.01
CA SER A 52 -10.70 9.73 2.50
C SER A 52 -9.48 10.63 2.63
N ASN A 53 -9.69 11.95 2.60
CA ASN A 53 -8.59 12.91 2.70
C ASN A 53 -7.85 12.80 4.05
N GLU A 54 -8.59 12.55 5.12
CA GLU A 54 -8.06 12.41 6.48
C GLU A 54 -7.13 11.20 6.57
N VAL A 55 -7.59 10.05 6.08
CA VAL A 55 -6.78 8.82 6.09
C VAL A 55 -5.60 8.93 5.13
N ALA A 56 -5.81 9.46 3.91
CA ALA A 56 -4.73 9.65 2.95
C ALA A 56 -3.61 10.53 3.53
N ARG A 57 -3.96 11.62 4.24
CA ARG A 57 -2.98 12.46 4.93
C ARG A 57 -2.22 11.68 6.01
N ILE A 58 -2.91 10.88 6.83
CA ILE A 58 -2.26 10.06 7.85
C ILE A 58 -1.24 9.10 7.23
N LEU A 59 -1.61 8.43 6.13
CA LEU A 59 -0.72 7.50 5.45
C LEU A 59 0.48 8.22 4.82
N ALA A 60 0.24 9.36 4.17
CA ALA A 60 1.29 10.18 3.57
C ALA A 60 2.30 10.70 4.60
N ASP A 61 1.83 11.22 5.74
CA ASP A 61 2.69 11.68 6.83
C ASP A 61 3.63 10.56 7.32
N GLU A 62 3.09 9.36 7.56
CA GLU A 62 3.90 8.22 8.02
C GLU A 62 4.87 7.72 6.95
N TRP A 63 4.53 7.86 5.67
CA TRP A 63 5.44 7.57 4.56
C TRP A 63 6.54 8.62 4.43
N CYS A 64 6.25 9.91 4.59
CA CYS A 64 7.26 10.96 4.60
C CYS A 64 8.29 10.77 5.73
N ASP A 65 7.86 10.28 6.87
CA ASP A 65 8.74 10.02 8.02
C ASP A 65 9.52 8.67 7.92
N ALA A 66 9.15 7.80 6.99
CA ALA A 66 9.69 6.45 6.90
C ALA A 66 11.20 6.42 6.66
N HIS A 67 11.73 7.36 5.87
CA HIS A 67 13.17 7.48 5.61
C HIS A 67 13.92 7.75 6.92
N ASN A 68 13.56 8.78 7.64
CA ASN A 68 14.26 9.19 8.86
C ASN A 68 14.13 8.16 10.00
N ARG A 69 12.96 7.51 10.13
CA ARG A 69 12.68 6.59 11.24
C ARG A 69 13.14 5.16 10.98
N HIS A 70 13.16 4.75 9.73
CA HIS A 70 13.33 3.34 9.38
C HIS A 70 14.33 3.08 8.24
N GLY A 71 14.84 4.13 7.57
CA GLY A 71 15.71 4.03 6.40
C GLY A 71 14.98 3.55 5.13
N TRP A 72 13.67 3.81 5.02
CA TRP A 72 12.87 3.42 3.85
C TRP A 72 12.38 4.62 3.08
N ILE A 73 12.83 4.74 1.83
CA ILE A 73 12.34 5.75 0.89
C ILE A 73 11.06 5.24 0.24
N ILE A 74 10.01 6.04 0.32
CA ILE A 74 8.70 5.70 -0.25
C ILE A 74 8.51 6.47 -1.55
N GLY A 75 8.18 5.75 -2.62
CA GLY A 75 7.92 6.31 -3.94
C GLY A 75 6.44 6.53 -4.20
N ARG A 76 5.99 6.05 -5.36
CA ARG A 76 4.60 6.16 -5.80
C ARG A 76 3.67 5.28 -4.99
N TYR A 77 2.43 5.73 -4.83
CA TYR A 77 1.40 5.00 -4.09
C TYR A 77 0.00 5.20 -4.69
N VAL A 78 -0.87 4.23 -4.44
CA VAL A 78 -2.31 4.31 -4.69
C VAL A 78 -3.04 3.80 -3.45
N ILE A 79 -3.93 4.62 -2.88
CA ILE A 79 -4.78 4.25 -1.76
C ILE A 79 -6.15 3.87 -2.30
N MET A 80 -6.49 2.60 -2.23
CA MET A 80 -7.80 2.07 -2.57
C MET A 80 -8.69 2.07 -1.31
N PRO A 81 -10.02 1.95 -1.43
CA PRO A 81 -10.90 1.98 -0.26
C PRO A 81 -10.51 1.00 0.85
N ASP A 82 -10.02 -0.18 0.53
CA ASP A 82 -9.77 -1.29 1.44
C ASP A 82 -8.35 -1.85 1.40
N HIS A 83 -7.45 -1.24 0.65
CA HIS A 83 -6.03 -1.61 0.59
C HIS A 83 -5.18 -0.46 0.03
N VAL A 84 -3.88 -0.56 0.22
CA VAL A 84 -2.92 0.36 -0.37
C VAL A 84 -1.86 -0.40 -1.16
N HIS A 85 -1.41 0.23 -2.22
CA HIS A 85 -0.21 -0.14 -2.96
C HIS A 85 0.82 0.98 -2.83
N PHE A 86 2.07 0.63 -2.60
CA PHE A 86 3.15 1.60 -2.65
C PHE A 86 4.47 0.93 -3.01
N PHE A 87 5.38 1.75 -3.53
CA PHE A 87 6.74 1.35 -3.84
C PHE A 87 7.66 1.88 -2.77
N CYS A 88 8.67 1.10 -2.38
CA CYS A 88 9.67 1.56 -1.43
C CYS A 88 11.03 0.95 -1.72
N ARG A 89 12.09 1.66 -1.30
CA ARG A 89 13.48 1.24 -1.40
C ARG A 89 14.16 1.36 -0.05
N ALA A 90 14.98 0.37 0.27
CA ALA A 90 15.77 0.38 1.49
C ALA A 90 17.05 1.20 1.31
N GLU A 91 17.45 2.00 2.29
CA GLU A 91 18.78 2.53 2.46
C GLU A 91 19.73 1.49 3.06
N LEU A 92 21.06 1.75 3.07
CA LEU A 92 22.08 0.79 3.52
C LEU A 92 21.85 0.27 4.95
N ASP A 93 21.39 1.15 5.83
CA ASP A 93 21.15 0.86 7.25
C ASP A 93 19.66 0.68 7.58
N ALA A 94 18.83 0.49 6.54
CA ALA A 94 17.40 0.33 6.71
C ALA A 94 17.05 -0.82 7.65
N LYS A 95 16.05 -0.60 8.48
CA LYS A 95 15.44 -1.68 9.26
C LYS A 95 14.82 -2.73 8.34
N LYS A 96 14.76 -3.98 8.80
CA LYS A 96 14.10 -5.05 8.02
C LYS A 96 12.69 -4.61 7.59
N LEU A 97 12.29 -4.95 6.36
CA LEU A 97 10.97 -4.61 5.81
C LEU A 97 9.82 -4.99 6.77
N SER A 98 9.90 -6.15 7.41
CA SER A 98 8.90 -6.60 8.39
C SER A 98 8.80 -5.71 9.62
N VAL A 99 9.92 -5.11 10.06
CA VAL A 99 9.98 -4.18 11.19
C VAL A 99 9.36 -2.85 10.78
N PHE A 100 9.73 -2.33 9.62
CA PHE A 100 9.13 -1.11 9.05
C PHE A 100 7.61 -1.27 8.90
N MET A 101 7.14 -2.32 8.21
CA MET A 101 5.71 -2.55 7.95
C MET A 101 4.91 -2.70 9.26
N ARG A 102 5.46 -3.37 10.26
CA ARG A 102 4.80 -3.48 11.58
C ARG A 102 4.66 -2.12 12.25
N ALA A 103 5.73 -1.31 12.29
CA ALA A 103 5.71 0.02 12.86
C ALA A 103 4.73 0.94 12.13
N TRP A 104 4.78 0.96 10.78
CA TRP A 104 3.89 1.74 9.94
C TRP A 104 2.41 1.37 10.18
N LYS A 105 2.08 0.08 10.18
CA LYS A 105 0.71 -0.39 10.48
C LYS A 105 0.27 0.01 11.88
N GLN A 106 1.15 -0.08 12.87
CA GLN A 106 0.83 0.29 14.25
C GLN A 106 0.51 1.79 14.39
N TRP A 107 1.34 2.64 13.81
CA TRP A 107 1.16 4.09 13.91
C TRP A 107 -0.05 4.57 13.10
N THR A 108 -0.19 4.11 11.86
CA THR A 108 -1.36 4.44 11.04
C THR A 108 -2.66 3.94 11.67
N SER A 109 -2.67 2.72 12.25
CA SER A 109 -3.85 2.22 12.97
C SER A 109 -4.27 3.13 14.12
N LYS A 110 -3.32 3.57 14.96
CA LYS A 110 -3.61 4.46 16.08
C LYS A 110 -4.18 5.81 15.62
N ARG A 111 -3.59 6.38 14.56
CA ARG A 111 -4.04 7.67 14.00
C ARG A 111 -5.41 7.54 13.35
N ILE A 112 -5.62 6.51 12.51
CA ILE A 112 -6.90 6.24 11.83
C ILE A 112 -8.01 5.96 12.86
N ALA A 113 -7.74 5.14 13.87
CA ALA A 113 -8.72 4.83 14.91
C ALA A 113 -9.17 6.10 15.65
N ARG A 114 -8.24 7.00 15.97
CA ARG A 114 -8.54 8.29 16.60
C ARG A 114 -9.31 9.22 15.67
N GLU A 115 -8.86 9.37 14.43
CA GLU A 115 -9.47 10.31 13.45
C GLU A 115 -10.88 9.93 13.08
N LEU A 116 -11.12 8.63 12.85
CA LEU A 116 -12.43 8.11 12.46
C LEU A 116 -13.30 7.70 13.65
N ASN A 117 -12.86 7.93 14.89
CA ASN A 117 -13.49 7.40 16.09
C ASN A 117 -13.82 5.90 15.96
N PHE A 118 -12.86 5.16 15.44
CA PHE A 118 -13.04 3.77 15.03
C PHE A 118 -12.42 2.81 16.04
N SER A 119 -13.19 1.81 16.44
CA SER A 119 -12.72 0.72 17.30
C SER A 119 -12.46 -0.55 16.49
N GLY A 120 -11.35 -1.24 16.78
CA GLY A 120 -11.00 -2.51 16.18
C GLY A 120 -9.73 -2.47 15.34
N THR A 121 -9.44 -3.59 14.70
CA THR A 121 -8.22 -3.78 13.89
C THR A 121 -8.35 -3.06 12.55
N VAL A 122 -7.40 -2.20 12.20
CA VAL A 122 -7.39 -1.49 10.92
C VAL A 122 -6.82 -2.37 9.81
N TRP A 123 -5.63 -2.94 10.00
CA TRP A 123 -4.90 -3.69 8.98
C TRP A 123 -4.96 -5.21 9.19
N GLN A 124 -4.91 -5.95 8.10
CA GLN A 124 -4.56 -7.38 8.15
C GLN A 124 -3.15 -7.55 8.68
N GLU A 125 -2.85 -8.64 9.37
CA GLU A 125 -1.51 -8.93 9.88
C GLU A 125 -0.50 -9.05 8.75
N GLN A 126 -0.83 -9.80 7.70
CA GLN A 126 0.05 -10.04 6.56
C GLN A 126 0.05 -8.85 5.57
N PHE A 127 1.10 -8.77 4.77
CA PHE A 127 1.19 -7.92 3.59
C PHE A 127 1.90 -8.69 2.48
N PHE A 128 1.67 -8.30 1.25
CA PHE A 128 2.36 -8.81 0.08
C PHE A 128 3.52 -7.90 -0.26
N ASP A 129 4.68 -8.48 -0.55
CA ASP A 129 5.85 -7.79 -1.06
C ASP A 129 6.41 -8.49 -2.31
N HIS A 130 6.82 -7.70 -3.29
CA HIS A 130 7.46 -8.16 -4.50
C HIS A 130 8.64 -7.27 -4.85
N VAL A 131 9.81 -7.88 -5.10
CA VAL A 131 11.03 -7.16 -5.49
C VAL A 131 11.00 -6.88 -6.99
N LEU A 132 11.15 -5.61 -7.35
CA LEU A 132 11.31 -5.17 -8.73
C LEU A 132 12.79 -5.20 -9.10
N ARG A 133 13.10 -5.76 -10.26
CA ARG A 133 14.47 -6.01 -10.69
C ARG A 133 15.01 -4.98 -11.68
N SER A 134 14.15 -4.08 -12.18
CA SER A 134 14.54 -3.08 -13.17
C SER A 134 13.59 -1.88 -13.14
N SER A 135 14.03 -0.76 -13.73
CA SER A 135 13.21 0.43 -13.95
C SER A 135 12.00 0.14 -14.85
N GLU A 136 12.16 -0.75 -15.84
CA GLU A 136 11.06 -1.19 -16.70
C GLU A 136 9.98 -1.92 -15.89
N SER A 137 10.37 -2.85 -15.02
CA SER A 137 9.44 -3.53 -14.10
C SER A 137 8.70 -2.56 -13.17
N TYR A 138 9.36 -1.49 -12.74
CA TYR A 138 8.74 -0.44 -11.94
C TYR A 138 7.68 0.32 -12.73
N SER A 139 8.01 0.79 -13.94
CA SER A 139 7.09 1.54 -14.79
C SER A 139 5.88 0.71 -15.17
N GLN A 140 6.08 -0.53 -15.62
CA GLN A 140 5.00 -1.45 -15.95
C GLN A 140 4.08 -1.73 -14.74
N LYS A 141 4.69 -1.92 -13.57
CA LYS A 141 3.92 -2.16 -12.33
C LYS A 141 3.16 -0.92 -11.90
N TRP A 142 3.74 0.27 -12.04
CA TRP A 142 3.05 1.52 -11.77
C TRP A 142 1.86 1.71 -12.71
N ASP A 143 2.04 1.55 -14.02
CA ASP A 143 0.96 1.68 -15.01
C ASP A 143 -0.19 0.72 -14.72
N TYR A 144 0.13 -0.50 -14.29
CA TYR A 144 -0.88 -1.47 -13.87
C TYR A 144 -1.62 -1.00 -12.61
N VAL A 145 -0.91 -0.56 -11.58
CA VAL A 145 -1.48 -0.24 -10.25
C VAL A 145 -2.31 1.04 -10.29
N ARG A 146 -1.87 2.07 -11.02
CA ARG A 146 -2.64 3.32 -11.16
C ARG A 146 -3.99 3.14 -11.85
N GLN A 147 -4.19 2.04 -12.57
CA GLN A 147 -5.47 1.68 -13.19
C GLN A 147 -6.43 0.94 -12.23
N ASN A 148 -6.02 0.63 -11.00
CA ASN A 148 -6.88 -0.08 -10.06
C ASN A 148 -8.20 0.66 -9.78
N PRO A 149 -8.24 1.98 -9.55
CA PRO A 149 -9.50 2.70 -9.35
C PRO A 149 -10.45 2.63 -10.55
N VAL A 150 -9.91 2.65 -11.77
CA VAL A 150 -10.70 2.51 -13.02
C VAL A 150 -11.25 1.09 -13.12
N ARG A 151 -10.41 0.07 -12.92
CA ARG A 151 -10.84 -1.34 -12.94
C ARG A 151 -11.88 -1.65 -11.85
N ALA A 152 -11.83 -0.93 -10.74
CA ALA A 152 -12.81 -1.03 -9.66
C ALA A 152 -14.10 -0.22 -9.93
N GLY A 153 -14.17 0.49 -11.06
CA GLY A 153 -15.33 1.32 -11.39
C GLY A 153 -15.54 2.54 -10.50
N LEU A 154 -14.46 3.01 -9.83
CA LEU A 154 -14.53 4.14 -8.91
C LEU A 154 -14.39 5.50 -9.62
N VAL A 155 -13.66 5.52 -10.74
CA VAL A 155 -13.44 6.67 -11.61
C VAL A 155 -13.39 6.23 -13.07
N ALA A 156 -13.60 7.16 -14.01
CA ALA A 156 -13.51 6.88 -15.44
C ALA A 156 -12.07 6.88 -15.97
N SER A 157 -11.20 7.69 -15.36
CA SER A 157 -9.78 7.81 -15.69
C SER A 157 -8.92 7.71 -14.43
N ALA A 158 -7.73 7.12 -14.56
CA ALA A 158 -6.79 7.01 -13.43
C ALA A 158 -6.38 8.38 -12.85
N ASP A 159 -6.34 9.43 -13.68
CA ASP A 159 -5.97 10.78 -13.25
C ASP A 159 -7.06 11.46 -12.38
N GLU A 160 -8.28 10.94 -12.40
CA GLU A 160 -9.36 11.42 -11.53
C GLU A 160 -9.26 10.87 -10.10
N TRP A 161 -8.38 9.86 -9.87
CA TRP A 161 -8.25 9.26 -8.54
C TRP A 161 -7.33 10.12 -7.66
N GLN A 162 -7.94 10.86 -6.73
CA GLN A 162 -7.25 11.84 -5.90
C GLN A 162 -6.33 11.23 -4.83
N TRP A 163 -6.54 9.97 -4.43
CA TRP A 163 -5.75 9.31 -3.38
C TRP A 163 -4.62 8.47 -3.96
N GLN A 164 -3.84 9.07 -4.84
CA GLN A 164 -2.59 8.54 -5.40
C GLN A 164 -1.55 9.65 -5.47
N GLY A 165 -0.29 9.28 -5.52
CA GLY A 165 0.80 10.27 -5.58
C GLY A 165 2.18 9.63 -5.50
N GLU A 166 3.16 10.47 -5.24
CA GLU A 166 4.56 10.12 -5.03
C GLU A 166 5.10 10.90 -3.84
N VAL A 167 5.76 10.22 -2.89
CA VAL A 167 6.38 10.86 -1.73
C VAL A 167 7.77 11.35 -2.11
N GLU A 168 8.62 10.44 -2.58
CA GLU A 168 9.96 10.74 -3.09
C GLU A 168 10.17 10.02 -4.42
N SER A 169 10.97 10.62 -5.31
CA SER A 169 11.32 9.95 -6.57
C SER A 169 12.31 8.83 -6.32
N LEU A 170 11.92 7.60 -6.65
CA LEU A 170 12.82 6.47 -6.62
C LEU A 170 13.63 6.45 -7.92
N MET A 171 14.90 6.85 -7.85
CA MET A 171 15.83 6.63 -8.95
C MET A 171 16.14 5.13 -9.04
N LEU A 172 15.92 4.56 -10.21
CA LEU A 172 16.08 3.14 -10.53
C LEU A 172 17.17 2.96 -11.59
#